data_9eab7ef12ada75b696d879b54bca302f
#
_entry.id   9eab7ef12ada75b696d879b54bca302f
#
_cell.length_a   1.000
_cell.length_b   1.000
_cell.length_c   1.000
_cell.angle_alpha   90.00
_cell.angle_beta   90.00
_cell.angle_gamma   90.00
#
_symmetry.space_group_name_H-M   'P 1'
#
loop_
_entity.id
_entity.type
_entity.pdbx_description
1 polymer ?
#
loop_
_entity_poly.entity_id
_entity_poly.type
_entity_poly.pdbx_seq_one_letter_code
_entity_poly.pdbx_strand_id
1 'polypeptide(L)'
;MKLIWLWLGVLVGTISLWGADAKPVHVLLHTEAGDIELEIDAAHAPVTAANFLRYVDAGFYNGAAFYRTVTPGNQPNNKVKIEVIQGGNPPREKEDFPPIHLERTSKTGLKHVDGALSMARGAPDSATSEFFICVGAQPELDFGGKRNPDGQGFAAFGRVLKGVDVVRKIQQSPADGQTLTPPIKIISAKRL
;
A
#
# COMPACT_ATOMS: atom_id res chain seq x y z
N MET A 1 68.00 24.87 11.79
CA MET A 1 67.05 23.99 11.05
C MET A 1 65.94 23.58 12.00
N LYS A 2 64.73 24.12 11.85
CA LYS A 2 63.54 23.79 12.67
C LYS A 2 62.63 22.91 11.81
N LEU A 3 62.44 21.63 12.22
CA LEU A 3 61.49 20.71 11.60
C LEU A 3 60.08 21.05 12.08
N ILE A 4 59.22 21.38 11.13
CA ILE A 4 57.79 21.56 11.38
C ILE A 4 57.07 20.24 11.06
N TRP A 5 56.45 19.63 12.07
CA TRP A 5 55.62 18.46 11.93
C TRP A 5 54.18 18.93 11.57
N LEU A 6 53.75 18.60 10.35
CA LEU A 6 52.33 18.73 9.95
C LEU A 6 51.54 17.52 10.44
N TRP A 7 50.60 17.77 11.33
CA TRP A 7 49.57 16.78 11.70
C TRP A 7 48.44 16.83 10.65
N LEU A 8 48.30 15.77 9.83
CA LEU A 8 47.15 15.57 9.00
C LEU A 8 46.04 14.94 9.88
N GLY A 9 45.05 15.75 10.23
CA GLY A 9 43.82 15.26 10.90
C GLY A 9 42.93 14.54 9.91
N VAL A 10 42.80 13.22 10.02
CA VAL A 10 41.80 12.44 9.29
C VAL A 10 40.43 12.64 9.95
N LEU A 11 39.57 13.41 9.30
CA LEU A 11 38.17 13.56 9.69
C LEU A 11 37.43 12.26 9.30
N VAL A 12 37.24 11.35 10.23
CA VAL A 12 36.36 10.19 10.05
C VAL A 12 34.94 10.67 10.18
N GLY A 13 34.32 10.94 9.04
CA GLY A 13 32.88 11.23 8.97
C GLY A 13 32.09 10.00 9.36
N THR A 14 31.41 10.04 10.50
CA THR A 14 30.42 9.02 10.88
C THR A 14 29.22 9.13 9.95
N ILE A 15 29.12 8.22 9.00
CA ILE A 15 27.87 8.03 8.21
C ILE A 15 26.87 7.42 9.17
N SER A 16 25.95 8.23 9.67
CA SER A 16 24.79 7.75 10.39
C SER A 16 23.92 6.98 9.41
N LEU A 17 23.90 5.65 9.49
CA LEU A 17 22.93 4.80 8.83
C LEU A 17 21.55 5.05 9.47
N TRP A 18 20.81 5.97 8.90
CA TRP A 18 19.38 6.12 9.17
C TRP A 18 18.65 5.08 8.33
N GLY A 19 18.10 4.04 8.94
CA GLY A 19 17.25 3.13 8.17
C GLY A 19 17.03 1.73 8.70
N ALA A 20 16.82 1.52 10.01
CA ALA A 20 16.41 0.18 10.46
C ALA A 20 15.45 0.13 11.67
N ASP A 21 15.09 1.26 12.31
CA ASP A 21 14.30 1.25 13.56
C ASP A 21 12.98 2.02 13.50
N ALA A 22 12.45 2.33 12.33
CA ALA A 22 11.12 2.92 12.24
C ALA A 22 10.10 1.87 12.70
N LYS A 23 9.51 2.06 13.90
CA LYS A 23 8.44 1.19 14.38
C LYS A 23 7.28 1.19 13.39
N PRO A 24 6.66 0.02 13.13
CA PRO A 24 5.48 -0.04 12.29
C PRO A 24 4.39 0.92 12.81
N VAL A 25 3.73 1.60 11.91
CA VAL A 25 2.59 2.47 12.23
C VAL A 25 1.31 1.67 12.05
N HIS A 26 0.46 1.66 13.06
CA HIS A 26 -0.83 0.98 12.98
C HIS A 26 -1.91 1.96 12.56
N VAL A 27 -2.82 1.50 11.69
CA VAL A 27 -3.98 2.26 11.22
C VAL A 27 -5.24 1.40 11.38
N LEU A 28 -6.28 1.98 11.95
CA LEU A 28 -7.60 1.38 12.01
C LEU A 28 -8.47 1.95 10.89
N LEU A 29 -8.97 1.07 10.02
CA LEU A 29 -10.07 1.35 9.11
C LEU A 29 -11.36 0.85 9.77
N HIS A 30 -12.24 1.76 10.20
CA HIS A 30 -13.59 1.43 10.62
C HIS A 30 -14.51 1.45 9.42
N THR A 31 -15.08 0.29 9.05
CA THR A 31 -15.93 0.13 7.85
C THR A 31 -17.32 -0.33 8.21
N GLU A 32 -18.27 -0.20 7.28
CA GLU A 32 -19.64 -0.75 7.45
C GLU A 32 -19.64 -2.28 7.58
N ALA A 33 -18.59 -2.98 7.13
CA ALA A 33 -18.47 -4.43 7.22
C ALA A 33 -17.80 -4.90 8.52
N GLY A 34 -17.09 -4.00 9.23
CA GLY A 34 -16.31 -4.24 10.44
C GLY A 34 -14.98 -3.50 10.43
N ASP A 35 -14.15 -3.75 11.44
CA ASP A 35 -12.86 -3.11 11.63
C ASP A 35 -11.74 -3.89 10.95
N ILE A 36 -10.80 -3.15 10.34
CA ILE A 36 -9.57 -3.70 9.75
C ILE A 36 -8.39 -2.94 10.35
N GLU A 37 -7.54 -3.60 11.12
CA GLU A 37 -6.30 -3.05 11.66
C GLU A 37 -5.15 -3.36 10.70
N LEU A 38 -4.45 -2.32 10.27
CA LEU A 38 -3.34 -2.37 9.33
C LEU A 38 -2.01 -2.09 10.05
N GLU A 39 -0.96 -2.80 9.66
CA GLU A 39 0.43 -2.46 9.95
C GLU A 39 1.07 -1.86 8.70
N ILE A 40 1.62 -0.66 8.82
CA ILE A 40 2.26 0.09 7.74
C ILE A 40 3.77 0.00 7.90
N ASP A 41 4.45 -0.55 6.91
CA ASP A 41 5.90 -0.78 6.91
C ASP A 41 6.65 0.41 6.29
N ALA A 42 6.86 1.45 7.11
CA ALA A 42 7.60 2.63 6.70
C ALA A 42 9.12 2.39 6.60
N ALA A 43 9.63 1.29 7.16
CA ALA A 43 11.05 0.96 7.09
C ALA A 43 11.46 0.46 5.70
N HIS A 44 10.62 -0.39 5.08
CA HIS A 44 10.92 -0.99 3.78
C HIS A 44 10.29 -0.25 2.60
N ALA A 45 9.13 0.39 2.79
CA ALA A 45 8.44 1.16 1.75
C ALA A 45 8.12 2.60 2.21
N PRO A 46 9.15 3.42 2.50
CA PRO A 46 8.97 4.73 3.14
C PRO A 46 8.16 5.72 2.31
N VAL A 47 8.31 5.76 0.99
CA VAL A 47 7.56 6.68 0.11
C VAL A 47 6.09 6.31 0.07
N THR A 48 5.79 5.04 -0.12
CA THR A 48 4.43 4.51 -0.21
C THR A 48 3.70 4.61 1.13
N ALA A 49 4.39 4.22 2.22
CA ALA A 49 3.87 4.35 3.59
C ALA A 49 3.55 5.80 3.93
N ALA A 50 4.47 6.74 3.67
CA ALA A 50 4.25 8.16 3.92
C ALA A 50 3.08 8.71 3.11
N ASN A 51 2.92 8.30 1.85
CA ASN A 51 1.79 8.68 1.03
C ASN A 51 0.46 8.22 1.62
N PHE A 52 0.33 6.93 1.94
CA PHE A 52 -0.89 6.38 2.54
C PHE A 52 -1.24 7.07 3.86
N LEU A 53 -0.24 7.24 4.75
CA LEU A 53 -0.43 7.89 6.05
C LEU A 53 -0.83 9.36 5.91
N ARG A 54 -0.34 10.08 4.88
CA ARG A 54 -0.76 11.45 4.57
C ARG A 54 -2.26 11.53 4.25
N TYR A 55 -2.81 10.58 3.49
CA TYR A 55 -4.25 10.50 3.21
C TYR A 55 -5.05 10.16 4.47
N VAL A 56 -4.53 9.28 5.35
CA VAL A 56 -5.15 8.98 6.66
C VAL A 56 -5.20 10.23 7.51
N ASP A 57 -4.06 10.92 7.70
CA ASP A 57 -3.94 12.11 8.56
C ASP A 57 -4.79 13.29 8.06
N ALA A 58 -4.91 13.45 6.76
CA ALA A 58 -5.76 14.47 6.14
C ALA A 58 -7.25 14.10 6.15
N GLY A 59 -7.61 12.90 6.65
CA GLY A 59 -9.00 12.43 6.73
C GLY A 59 -9.63 12.11 5.36
N PHE A 60 -8.83 11.90 4.31
CA PHE A 60 -9.35 11.64 2.95
C PHE A 60 -10.05 10.29 2.84
N TYR A 61 -9.71 9.33 3.69
CA TYR A 61 -10.38 8.03 3.70
C TYR A 61 -11.68 8.02 4.52
N ASN A 62 -12.01 9.09 5.26
CA ASN A 62 -13.29 9.19 5.94
C ASN A 62 -14.41 9.41 4.92
N GLY A 63 -15.35 8.48 4.84
CA GLY A 63 -16.41 8.48 3.84
C GLY A 63 -15.99 7.92 2.46
N ALA A 64 -14.72 7.54 2.26
CA ALA A 64 -14.28 6.74 1.11
C ALA A 64 -14.91 5.34 1.15
N ALA A 65 -14.66 4.50 0.15
CA ALA A 65 -15.23 3.17 0.10
C ALA A 65 -14.28 2.14 -0.51
N PHE A 66 -14.49 0.88 -0.12
CA PHE A 66 -14.15 -0.25 -0.99
C PHE A 66 -15.22 -0.33 -2.07
N TYR A 67 -14.83 -0.10 -3.30
CA TYR A 67 -15.75 -0.02 -4.43
C TYR A 67 -15.56 -1.15 -5.44
N ARG A 68 -14.45 -1.90 -5.33
CA ARG A 68 -14.10 -2.95 -6.27
C ARG A 68 -13.71 -4.23 -5.53
N THR A 69 -14.22 -5.36 -6.03
CA THR A 69 -13.81 -6.70 -5.65
C THR A 69 -13.33 -7.48 -6.86
N VAL A 70 -12.21 -8.18 -6.72
CA VAL A 70 -11.64 -9.00 -7.76
C VAL A 70 -11.52 -10.43 -7.26
N THR A 71 -12.18 -11.35 -7.97
CA THR A 71 -12.21 -12.78 -7.67
C THR A 71 -11.87 -13.59 -8.92
N PRO A 72 -11.49 -14.86 -8.84
CA PRO A 72 -11.25 -15.68 -10.03
C PRO A 72 -12.43 -15.72 -11.00
N GLY A 73 -13.66 -15.64 -10.48
CA GLY A 73 -14.89 -15.74 -11.28
C GLY A 73 -15.25 -14.49 -12.07
N ASN A 74 -14.84 -13.28 -11.62
CA ASN A 74 -15.23 -12.03 -12.25
C ASN A 74 -14.14 -11.40 -13.14
N GLN A 75 -13.19 -12.22 -13.62
CA GLN A 75 -12.09 -11.82 -14.51
C GLN A 75 -12.05 -12.69 -15.80
N PRO A 76 -13.14 -12.79 -16.58
CA PRO A 76 -13.20 -13.75 -17.69
C PRO A 76 -12.11 -13.51 -18.75
N ASN A 77 -11.73 -12.25 -18.97
CA ASN A 77 -10.78 -11.85 -20.01
C ASN A 77 -9.32 -11.76 -19.53
N ASN A 78 -9.05 -11.98 -18.24
CA ASN A 78 -7.69 -11.93 -17.71
C ASN A 78 -7.07 -13.32 -17.68
N LYS A 79 -5.94 -13.50 -18.37
CA LYS A 79 -5.15 -14.74 -18.32
C LYS A 79 -4.53 -14.95 -16.95
N VAL A 80 -4.06 -13.87 -16.30
CA VAL A 80 -3.50 -13.86 -14.95
C VAL A 80 -4.57 -13.35 -14.00
N LYS A 81 -5.08 -14.23 -13.17
CA LYS A 81 -6.13 -13.91 -12.20
C LYS A 81 -5.52 -13.52 -10.86
N ILE A 82 -6.15 -12.56 -10.19
CA ILE A 82 -5.77 -12.09 -8.85
C ILE A 82 -7.01 -12.04 -7.95
N GLU A 83 -6.79 -11.94 -6.64
CA GLU A 83 -7.84 -11.77 -5.65
C GLU A 83 -7.52 -10.59 -4.75
N VAL A 84 -8.32 -9.54 -4.84
CA VAL A 84 -8.14 -8.31 -4.03
C VAL A 84 -9.48 -7.63 -3.77
N ILE A 85 -9.52 -6.82 -2.72
CA ILE A 85 -10.48 -5.72 -2.58
C ILE A 85 -9.73 -4.40 -2.79
N GLN A 86 -10.34 -3.43 -3.49
CA GLN A 86 -9.74 -2.12 -3.78
C GLN A 86 -10.65 -1.00 -3.31
N GLY A 87 -10.04 0.00 -2.70
CA GLY A 87 -10.74 1.17 -2.17
C GLY A 87 -9.83 2.39 -2.10
N GLY A 88 -10.28 3.40 -1.36
CA GLY A 88 -9.49 4.60 -1.08
C GLY A 88 -9.73 5.76 -2.04
N ASN A 89 -10.76 5.68 -2.92
CA ASN A 89 -11.19 6.82 -3.70
C ASN A 89 -12.04 7.76 -2.82
N PRO A 90 -11.49 8.91 -2.36
CA PRO A 90 -12.24 9.80 -1.48
C PRO A 90 -13.43 10.42 -2.21
N PRO A 91 -14.53 10.77 -1.49
CA PRO A 91 -15.59 11.60 -2.05
C PRO A 91 -14.97 12.93 -2.48
N ARG A 92 -15.10 13.26 -3.78
CA ARG A 92 -14.29 14.32 -4.38
C ARG A 92 -14.88 15.72 -4.14
N GLU A 93 -14.32 16.40 -3.18
CA GLU A 93 -14.24 17.86 -3.13
C GLU A 93 -12.77 18.33 -3.03
N LYS A 94 -11.81 17.39 -2.86
CA LYS A 94 -10.39 17.68 -2.69
C LYS A 94 -9.59 17.00 -3.79
N GLU A 95 -8.60 17.70 -4.32
CA GLU A 95 -7.63 17.12 -5.26
C GLU A 95 -6.76 16.09 -4.54
N ASP A 96 -6.40 15.02 -5.25
CA ASP A 96 -5.40 14.06 -4.78
C ASP A 96 -4.06 14.77 -4.54
N PHE A 97 -3.28 14.25 -3.59
CA PHE A 97 -1.88 14.62 -3.48
C PHE A 97 -1.12 14.19 -4.73
N PRO A 98 0.02 14.82 -5.04
CA PRO A 98 0.84 14.43 -6.18
C PRO A 98 1.18 12.94 -6.17
N PRO A 99 1.25 12.30 -7.35
CA PRO A 99 1.60 10.89 -7.46
C PRO A 99 3.01 10.61 -6.94
N ILE A 100 3.24 9.37 -6.54
CA ILE A 100 4.49 8.92 -5.93
C ILE A 100 5.25 7.94 -6.81
N HIS A 101 6.58 7.86 -6.61
CA HIS A 101 7.43 6.84 -7.23
C HIS A 101 7.07 5.44 -6.75
N LEU A 102 7.12 4.48 -7.67
CA LEU A 102 6.85 3.07 -7.43
C LEU A 102 8.00 2.40 -6.67
N GLU A 103 7.75 2.00 -5.43
CA GLU A 103 8.65 1.18 -4.63
C GLU A 103 8.43 -0.30 -4.95
N ARG A 104 9.24 -0.84 -5.87
CA ARG A 104 9.10 -2.21 -6.37
C ARG A 104 9.42 -3.25 -5.31
N THR A 105 8.66 -4.35 -5.28
CA THR A 105 8.88 -5.47 -4.34
C THR A 105 10.27 -6.09 -4.43
N SER A 106 10.95 -5.96 -5.57
CA SER A 106 12.36 -6.38 -5.74
C SER A 106 13.35 -5.53 -4.94
N LYS A 107 12.97 -4.33 -4.52
CA LYS A 107 13.79 -3.40 -3.73
C LYS A 107 13.38 -3.40 -2.25
N THR A 108 12.09 -3.37 -1.99
CA THR A 108 11.55 -3.36 -0.62
C THR A 108 11.61 -4.72 0.07
N GLY A 109 11.61 -5.82 -0.71
CA GLY A 109 11.48 -7.19 -0.18
C GLY A 109 10.06 -7.56 0.23
N LEU A 110 9.14 -6.60 0.33
CA LEU A 110 7.74 -6.83 0.66
C LEU A 110 7.04 -7.55 -0.48
N LYS A 111 6.17 -8.54 -0.15
CA LYS A 111 5.50 -9.38 -1.14
C LYS A 111 3.99 -9.30 -1.00
N HIS A 112 3.29 -9.60 -2.09
CA HIS A 112 1.83 -9.66 -2.13
C HIS A 112 1.34 -11.01 -1.56
N VAL A 113 1.54 -11.22 -0.27
CA VAL A 113 1.00 -12.37 0.49
C VAL A 113 -0.45 -12.12 0.90
N ASP A 114 -1.12 -13.09 1.54
CA ASP A 114 -2.47 -12.91 2.09
C ASP A 114 -2.50 -11.73 3.07
N GLY A 115 -3.46 -10.82 2.90
CA GLY A 115 -3.58 -9.60 3.69
C GLY A 115 -2.59 -8.49 3.35
N ALA A 116 -1.71 -8.65 2.36
CA ALA A 116 -0.80 -7.57 1.96
C ALA A 116 -1.55 -6.33 1.49
N LEU A 117 -1.12 -5.16 1.97
CA LEU A 117 -1.61 -3.84 1.59
C LEU A 117 -0.70 -3.25 0.52
N SER A 118 -1.29 -2.78 -0.58
CA SER A 118 -0.53 -2.28 -1.74
C SER A 118 -1.23 -1.10 -2.41
N MET A 119 -0.46 -0.18 -3.01
CA MET A 119 -1.02 0.96 -3.74
C MET A 119 -1.47 0.54 -5.15
N ALA A 120 -2.68 0.94 -5.50
CA ALA A 120 -3.16 0.85 -6.87
C ALA A 120 -2.50 1.92 -7.75
N ARG A 121 -2.29 1.60 -9.03
CA ARG A 121 -1.70 2.51 -10.01
C ARG A 121 -2.17 2.21 -11.43
N GLY A 122 -2.08 3.18 -12.29
CA GLY A 122 -2.11 3.01 -13.73
C GLY A 122 -0.69 2.70 -14.26
N ALA A 123 0.00 3.70 -14.83
CA ALA A 123 1.41 3.62 -15.20
C ALA A 123 2.33 3.55 -13.95
N PRO A 124 3.60 3.14 -14.09
CA PRO A 124 4.60 3.36 -13.04
C PRO A 124 4.61 4.83 -12.60
N ASP A 125 4.86 5.06 -11.32
CA ASP A 125 4.94 6.40 -10.69
C ASP A 125 3.64 7.23 -10.77
N SER A 126 2.47 6.57 -10.88
CA SER A 126 1.16 7.23 -10.96
C SER A 126 0.24 6.98 -9.77
N ALA A 127 0.71 6.29 -8.72
CA ALA A 127 -0.10 6.00 -7.54
C ALA A 127 -0.40 7.26 -6.73
N THR A 128 -1.67 7.42 -6.30
CA THR A 128 -2.14 8.52 -5.45
C THR A 128 -2.82 8.00 -4.19
N SER A 129 -4.15 7.95 -4.15
CA SER A 129 -4.97 7.63 -2.96
C SER A 129 -5.44 6.18 -2.90
N GLU A 130 -5.58 5.52 -4.05
CA GLU A 130 -6.20 4.20 -4.11
C GLU A 130 -5.27 3.09 -3.66
N PHE A 131 -5.79 2.19 -2.85
CA PHE A 131 -5.07 1.02 -2.37
C PHE A 131 -5.91 -0.26 -2.52
N PHE A 132 -5.24 -1.40 -2.42
CA PHE A 132 -5.92 -2.69 -2.37
C PHE A 132 -5.34 -3.59 -1.29
N ILE A 133 -6.14 -4.57 -0.86
CA ILE A 133 -5.74 -5.62 0.08
C ILE A 133 -5.84 -6.96 -0.64
N CYS A 134 -4.77 -7.75 -0.59
CA CYS A 134 -4.73 -9.09 -1.18
C CYS A 134 -5.56 -10.09 -0.38
N VAL A 135 -6.29 -10.95 -1.08
CA VAL A 135 -6.92 -12.15 -0.52
C VAL A 135 -6.18 -13.35 -1.06
N GLY A 136 -5.53 -14.10 -0.17
CA GLY A 136 -4.54 -15.10 -0.56
C GLY A 136 -3.25 -14.48 -1.13
N ALA A 137 -2.29 -15.33 -1.45
CA ALA A 137 -1.02 -14.89 -2.04
C ALA A 137 -1.20 -14.50 -3.52
N GLN A 138 -0.69 -13.34 -3.91
CA GLN A 138 -0.82 -12.77 -5.25
C GLN A 138 0.56 -12.46 -5.89
N PRO A 139 1.42 -13.47 -6.15
CA PRO A 139 2.78 -13.25 -6.63
C PRO A 139 2.84 -12.56 -8.01
N GLU A 140 1.78 -12.64 -8.80
CA GLU A 140 1.68 -11.98 -10.09
C GLU A 140 1.52 -10.44 -9.99
N LEU A 141 1.36 -9.91 -8.77
CA LEU A 141 1.39 -8.48 -8.46
C LEU A 141 2.79 -7.98 -8.06
N ASP A 142 3.74 -8.88 -7.80
CA ASP A 142 5.13 -8.53 -7.50
C ASP A 142 5.87 -8.03 -8.76
N PHE A 143 7.04 -7.41 -8.54
CA PHE A 143 7.96 -7.07 -9.65
C PHE A 143 8.32 -8.35 -10.44
N GLY A 144 8.22 -8.27 -11.77
CA GLY A 144 8.38 -9.41 -12.67
C GLY A 144 7.12 -10.26 -12.84
N GLY A 145 6.07 -10.02 -12.06
CA GLY A 145 4.76 -10.66 -12.21
C GLY A 145 4.04 -10.21 -13.50
N LYS A 146 3.07 -11.00 -13.92
CA LYS A 146 2.42 -10.85 -15.24
C LYS A 146 1.06 -10.17 -15.19
N ARG A 147 0.60 -9.73 -14.00
CA ARG A 147 -0.69 -9.05 -13.89
C ARG A 147 -0.70 -7.72 -14.64
N ASN A 148 0.37 -6.94 -14.53
CA ASN A 148 0.60 -5.74 -15.33
C ASN A 148 1.53 -6.05 -16.49
N PRO A 149 1.18 -5.66 -17.73
CA PRO A 149 2.02 -5.91 -18.91
C PRO A 149 3.41 -5.27 -18.83
N ASP A 150 3.57 -4.22 -18.02
CA ASP A 150 4.85 -3.53 -17.81
C ASP A 150 5.83 -4.32 -16.93
N GLY A 151 5.39 -5.40 -16.26
CA GLY A 151 6.21 -6.22 -15.37
C GLY A 151 6.75 -5.51 -14.14
N GLN A 152 6.34 -4.25 -13.89
CA GLN A 152 6.87 -3.46 -12.77
C GLN A 152 6.22 -3.79 -11.42
N GLY A 153 5.09 -4.52 -11.44
CA GLY A 153 4.33 -4.89 -10.25
C GLY A 153 3.70 -3.69 -9.54
N PHE A 154 3.37 -3.87 -8.28
CA PHE A 154 2.77 -2.85 -7.40
C PHE A 154 3.62 -2.66 -6.16
N ALA A 155 3.40 -1.56 -5.42
CA ALA A 155 4.12 -1.24 -4.20
C ALA A 155 3.37 -1.81 -2.98
N ALA A 156 3.77 -2.99 -2.50
CA ALA A 156 3.35 -3.49 -1.20
C ALA A 156 4.02 -2.64 -0.11
N PHE A 157 3.25 -2.22 0.92
CA PHE A 157 3.75 -1.30 1.95
C PHE A 157 3.20 -1.59 3.35
N GLY A 158 2.52 -2.71 3.55
CA GLY A 158 1.96 -3.09 4.83
C GLY A 158 1.13 -4.36 4.74
N ARG A 159 0.40 -4.63 5.81
CA ARG A 159 -0.44 -5.82 5.90
C ARG A 159 -1.60 -5.62 6.88
N VAL A 160 -2.62 -6.46 6.74
CA VAL A 160 -3.69 -6.60 7.73
C VAL A 160 -3.17 -7.35 8.95
N LEU A 161 -3.33 -6.76 10.14
CA LEU A 161 -3.05 -7.40 11.44
C LEU A 161 -4.29 -8.09 12.00
N LYS A 162 -5.45 -7.41 11.91
CA LYS A 162 -6.75 -7.91 12.38
C LYS A 162 -7.84 -7.57 11.37
N GLY A 163 -8.87 -8.40 11.28
CA GLY A 163 -9.99 -8.18 10.37
C GLY A 163 -9.79 -8.78 8.97
N VAL A 164 -8.94 -9.80 8.82
CA VAL A 164 -8.80 -10.57 7.56
C VAL A 164 -10.13 -11.21 7.16
N ASP A 165 -10.95 -11.62 8.11
CA ASP A 165 -12.32 -12.10 7.90
C ASP A 165 -13.23 -10.99 7.35
N VAL A 166 -13.07 -9.74 7.82
CA VAL A 166 -13.78 -8.57 7.28
C VAL A 166 -13.35 -8.31 5.82
N VAL A 167 -12.06 -8.40 5.50
CA VAL A 167 -11.56 -8.30 4.12
C VAL A 167 -12.21 -9.34 3.21
N ARG A 168 -12.29 -10.62 3.65
CA ARG A 168 -12.95 -11.68 2.90
C ARG A 168 -14.46 -11.46 2.76
N LYS A 169 -15.12 -10.96 3.82
CA LYS A 169 -16.54 -10.58 3.78
C LYS A 169 -16.78 -9.48 2.72
N ILE A 170 -15.92 -8.45 2.66
CA ILE A 170 -16.01 -7.41 1.64
C ILE A 170 -15.80 -8.00 0.24
N GLN A 171 -14.82 -8.90 0.06
CA GLN A 171 -14.55 -9.53 -1.24
C GLN A 171 -15.78 -10.32 -1.75
N GLN A 172 -16.51 -10.95 -0.87
CA GLN A 172 -17.69 -11.79 -1.17
C GLN A 172 -19.00 -10.99 -1.22
N SER A 173 -18.97 -9.69 -1.00
CA SER A 173 -20.16 -8.84 -1.04
C SER A 173 -20.73 -8.75 -2.46
N PRO A 174 -22.03 -8.43 -2.62
CA PRO A 174 -22.67 -8.33 -3.92
C PRO A 174 -21.93 -7.37 -4.84
N ALA A 175 -21.72 -7.79 -6.10
CA ALA A 175 -21.02 -7.00 -7.10
C ALA A 175 -21.60 -7.20 -8.50
N ASP A 176 -21.59 -6.14 -9.30
CA ASP A 176 -21.81 -6.20 -10.74
C ASP A 176 -20.44 -6.22 -11.44
N GLY A 177 -20.08 -7.37 -12.02
CA GLY A 177 -18.72 -7.62 -12.48
C GLY A 177 -17.72 -7.49 -11.34
N GLN A 178 -16.89 -6.44 -11.35
CA GLN A 178 -15.94 -6.14 -10.28
C GLN A 178 -16.38 -4.97 -9.39
N THR A 179 -17.51 -4.33 -9.67
CA THR A 179 -18.00 -3.18 -8.91
C THR A 179 -18.88 -3.63 -7.76
N LEU A 180 -18.47 -3.36 -6.52
CA LEU A 180 -19.26 -3.64 -5.32
C LEU A 180 -20.56 -2.82 -5.35
N THR A 181 -21.70 -3.47 -5.12
CA THR A 181 -23.03 -2.86 -5.20
C THR A 181 -23.88 -3.29 -4.01
N PRO A 182 -24.05 -2.38 -3.00
CA PRO A 182 -23.42 -1.06 -2.88
C PRO A 182 -21.91 -1.14 -2.53
N PRO A 183 -21.12 -0.09 -2.77
CA PRO A 183 -19.78 0.04 -2.21
C PRO A 183 -19.79 -0.02 -0.67
N ILE A 184 -18.78 -0.59 -0.05
CA ILE A 184 -18.65 -0.69 1.41
C ILE A 184 -17.89 0.53 1.93
N LYS A 185 -18.54 1.39 2.70
CA LYS A 185 -17.93 2.64 3.19
C LYS A 185 -16.86 2.39 4.23
N ILE A 186 -15.79 3.19 4.12
CA ILE A 186 -14.81 3.43 5.18
C ILE A 186 -15.35 4.61 6.00
N ILE A 187 -15.91 4.32 7.16
CA ILE A 187 -16.53 5.33 8.04
C ILE A 187 -15.44 6.26 8.55
N SER A 188 -14.30 5.69 8.97
CA SER A 188 -13.12 6.46 9.38
C SER A 188 -11.84 5.66 9.21
N ALA A 189 -10.73 6.39 9.02
CA ALA A 189 -9.37 5.86 9.03
C ALA A 189 -8.53 6.70 9.99
N LYS A 190 -7.82 6.07 10.94
CA LYS A 190 -6.99 6.77 11.92
C LYS A 190 -5.79 5.94 12.35
N ARG A 191 -4.69 6.61 12.70
CA ARG A 191 -3.56 5.96 13.39
C ARG A 191 -3.98 5.53 14.79
N LEU A 192 -3.42 4.40 15.25
CA LEU A 192 -3.58 3.87 16.61
C LEU A 192 -2.41 4.30 17.50
#